data_5eb640635375425993d978b793988244
#
_entry.id   5eb640635375425993d978b793988244
#
_cell.length_a   1.000
_cell.length_b   1.000
_cell.length_c   1.000
_cell.angle_alpha   90.00
_cell.angle_beta   90.00
_cell.angle_gamma   90.00
#
_symmetry.space_group_name_H-M   'P 1'
#
loop_
_entity.id
_entity.type
_entity.pdbx_description
1 polymer ?
#
loop_
_entity_poly.entity_id
_entity_poly.type
_entity_poly.pdbx_seq_one_letter_code
_entity_poly.pdbx_strand_id
1 'polypeptide(L)'
;MLNMHISRYVTLHRSLGRKYSEQDRMLRQYAAYAEGFGDRHTQVQRIYDWCHTSSSQYVARRRFDTARNFSLFAQAEDSSHEVPPAGVFGRGKRPRPT
;
A
#
# COMPACT_ATOMS: atom_id res chain seq x y z
N MET A 1 9.98 4.82 10.72
CA MET A 1 9.11 3.76 10.96
C MET A 1 8.59 3.11 9.73
N LEU A 2 7.65 3.71 9.04
CA LEU A 2 7.16 3.09 7.80
C LEU A 2 8.26 2.94 6.76
N ASN A 3 9.13 3.93 6.62
CA ASN A 3 10.23 3.84 5.65
C ASN A 3 11.15 2.68 5.91
N MET A 4 11.38 2.34 7.17
CA MET A 4 12.23 1.20 7.49
C MET A 4 11.58 -0.10 7.01
N HIS A 5 10.29 -0.25 7.26
CA HIS A 5 9.57 -1.44 6.79
C HIS A 5 9.54 -1.49 5.28
N ILE A 6 9.37 -0.36 4.63
CA ILE A 6 9.37 -0.29 3.17
C ILE A 6 10.72 -0.72 2.62
N SER A 7 11.81 -0.26 3.22
CA SER A 7 13.14 -0.64 2.78
C SER A 7 13.33 -2.15 2.84
N ARG A 8 12.87 -2.77 3.91
CA ARG A 8 12.99 -4.23 4.07
C ARG A 8 12.15 -4.96 3.03
N TYR A 9 10.95 -4.47 2.79
CA TYR A 9 10.03 -5.07 1.83
C TYR A 9 10.61 -4.98 0.41
N VAL A 10 11.10 -3.81 0.02
CA VAL A 10 11.67 -3.61 -1.30
C VAL A 10 12.94 -4.44 -1.47
N THR A 11 13.77 -4.49 -0.45
CA THR A 11 15.00 -5.29 -0.49
C THR A 11 14.66 -6.76 -0.71
N LEU A 12 13.64 -7.27 -0.04
CA LEU A 12 13.21 -8.63 -0.22
C LEU A 12 12.83 -8.90 -1.68
N HIS A 13 12.01 -8.03 -2.27
CA HIS A 13 11.57 -8.24 -3.64
C HIS A 13 12.72 -8.11 -4.63
N ARG A 14 13.67 -7.22 -4.38
CA ARG A 14 14.84 -7.09 -5.25
C ARG A 14 15.72 -8.33 -5.17
N SER A 15 15.82 -8.93 -4.00
CA SER A 15 16.59 -10.16 -3.84
C SER A 15 15.96 -11.34 -4.59
N LEU A 16 14.68 -11.22 -4.92
CA LEU A 16 13.97 -12.22 -5.72
C LEU A 16 14.04 -11.93 -7.22
N GLY A 17 14.86 -10.97 -7.62
CA GLY A 17 15.05 -10.66 -9.02
C GLY A 17 14.15 -9.60 -9.59
N ARG A 18 13.38 -8.91 -8.76
CA ARG A 18 12.47 -7.87 -9.23
C ARG A 18 13.10 -6.51 -9.06
N LYS A 19 12.83 -5.61 -10.00
CA LYS A 19 13.35 -4.24 -9.88
C LYS A 19 12.61 -3.47 -8.80
N TYR A 20 11.31 -3.55 -8.79
CA TYR A 20 10.45 -2.95 -7.79
C TYR A 20 10.63 -1.44 -7.61
N SER A 21 11.11 -0.76 -8.64
CA SER A 21 11.42 0.68 -8.53
C SER A 21 10.15 1.52 -8.40
N GLU A 22 9.12 1.20 -9.19
CA GLU A 22 7.89 1.95 -9.15
C GLU A 22 7.17 1.74 -7.82
N GLN A 23 7.16 0.51 -7.33
CA GLN A 23 6.54 0.19 -6.07
C GLN A 23 7.27 0.89 -4.92
N ASP A 24 8.60 0.92 -4.98
CA ASP A 24 9.38 1.62 -3.97
C ASP A 24 8.97 3.09 -3.94
N ARG A 25 8.92 3.74 -5.11
CA ARG A 25 8.54 5.15 -5.18
C ARG A 25 7.14 5.38 -4.64
N MET A 26 6.19 4.53 -5.02
CA MET A 26 4.82 4.68 -4.54
C MET A 26 4.72 4.50 -3.03
N LEU A 27 5.43 3.52 -2.49
CA LEU A 27 5.39 3.28 -1.05
C LEU A 27 6.05 4.41 -0.28
N ARG A 28 7.11 5.02 -0.83
CA ARG A 28 7.71 6.20 -0.19
C ARG A 28 6.73 7.37 -0.17
N GLN A 29 5.94 7.52 -1.23
CA GLN A 29 4.91 8.55 -1.26
C GLN A 29 3.85 8.28 -0.20
N TYR A 30 3.42 7.03 -0.08
CA TYR A 30 2.46 6.66 0.95
C TYR A 30 3.02 6.95 2.33
N ALA A 31 4.27 6.58 2.58
CA ALA A 31 4.89 6.79 3.89
C ALA A 31 4.93 8.27 4.24
N ALA A 32 5.29 9.12 3.28
CA ALA A 32 5.33 10.56 3.51
C ALA A 32 3.94 11.09 3.84
N TYR A 33 2.93 10.61 3.14
CA TYR A 33 1.56 11.02 3.39
C TYR A 33 1.12 10.60 4.79
N ALA A 34 1.35 9.34 5.14
CA ALA A 34 0.92 8.81 6.43
C ALA A 34 1.69 9.45 7.59
N GLU A 35 2.97 9.67 7.41
CA GLU A 35 3.78 10.27 8.47
C GLU A 35 3.38 11.71 8.73
N GLY A 36 2.83 12.38 7.73
CA GLY A 36 2.28 13.71 7.93
C GLY A 36 1.13 13.72 8.93
N PHE A 37 0.49 12.58 9.14
CA PHE A 37 -0.57 12.43 10.13
C PHE A 37 -0.09 11.75 11.41
N GLY A 38 1.21 11.43 11.49
CA GLY A 38 1.77 10.79 12.67
C GLY A 38 1.63 9.28 12.71
N ASP A 39 1.28 8.65 11.59
CA ASP A 39 1.08 7.21 11.57
C ASP A 39 2.42 6.48 11.65
N ARG A 40 2.44 5.41 12.43
CA ARG A 40 3.60 4.52 12.53
C ARG A 40 3.34 3.17 11.90
N HIS A 41 2.09 2.86 11.62
CA HIS A 41 1.68 1.58 11.07
C HIS A 41 0.76 1.84 9.91
N THR A 42 0.61 0.83 9.04
CA THR A 42 -0.36 0.95 7.96
C THR A 42 -1.76 1.00 8.57
N GLN A 43 -2.61 1.82 8.01
CA GLN A 43 -4.01 1.95 8.44
C GLN A 43 -4.89 1.93 7.21
N VAL A 44 -5.99 1.18 7.30
CA VAL A 44 -6.90 1.00 6.15
C VAL A 44 -7.42 2.35 5.67
N GLN A 45 -7.88 3.18 6.59
CA GLN A 45 -8.43 4.48 6.22
C GLN A 45 -7.38 5.36 5.56
N ARG A 46 -6.13 5.33 6.08
CA ARG A 46 -5.07 6.15 5.52
C ARG A 46 -4.72 5.71 4.10
N ILE A 47 -4.72 4.40 3.88
CA ILE A 47 -4.46 3.88 2.54
C ILE A 47 -5.54 4.35 1.56
N TYR A 48 -6.82 4.29 1.97
CA TYR A 48 -7.90 4.78 1.13
C TYR A 48 -7.74 6.26 0.83
N ASP A 49 -7.45 7.06 1.85
CA ASP A 49 -7.29 8.49 1.67
C ASP A 49 -6.17 8.79 0.68
N TRP A 50 -5.06 8.11 0.82
CA TRP A 50 -3.93 8.29 -0.08
C TRP A 50 -4.30 7.90 -1.51
N CYS A 51 -5.01 6.81 -1.68
CA CYS A 51 -5.45 6.39 -3.02
C CYS A 51 -6.36 7.43 -3.65
N HIS A 52 -7.21 8.05 -2.84
CA HIS A 52 -8.15 9.05 -3.34
C HIS A 52 -7.51 10.39 -3.64
N THR A 53 -6.24 10.60 -3.32
CA THR A 53 -5.55 11.83 -3.71
C THR A 53 -5.24 11.83 -5.20
N SER A 54 -5.35 10.68 -5.87
CA SER A 54 -5.13 10.61 -7.31
C SER A 54 -6.43 10.87 -8.04
N SER A 55 -6.35 11.60 -9.14
CA SER A 55 -7.52 11.82 -9.99
C SER A 55 -7.75 10.65 -10.95
N SER A 56 -6.78 9.76 -11.09
CA SER A 56 -6.88 8.62 -11.99
C SER A 56 -7.28 7.38 -11.25
N GLN A 57 -8.34 6.73 -11.71
CA GLN A 57 -8.77 5.48 -11.11
C GLN A 57 -7.74 4.38 -11.29
N TYR A 58 -7.07 4.40 -12.42
CA TYR A 58 -6.00 3.43 -12.68
C TYR A 58 -4.87 3.58 -11.66
N VAL A 59 -4.44 4.81 -11.40
CA VAL A 59 -3.38 5.06 -10.44
C VAL A 59 -3.84 4.71 -9.03
N ALA A 60 -5.08 5.07 -8.68
CA ALA A 60 -5.61 4.74 -7.36
C ALA A 60 -5.60 3.24 -7.12
N ARG A 61 -5.96 2.47 -8.12
CA ARG A 61 -5.96 1.01 -8.02
C ARG A 61 -4.55 0.47 -7.85
N ARG A 62 -3.59 1.00 -8.61
CA ARG A 62 -2.21 0.57 -8.46
C ARG A 62 -1.66 0.91 -7.09
N ARG A 63 -1.99 2.09 -6.58
CA ARG A 63 -1.60 2.48 -5.24
C ARG A 63 -2.19 1.53 -4.20
N PHE A 64 -3.46 1.20 -4.37
CA PHE A 64 -4.14 0.30 -3.44
C PHE A 64 -3.48 -1.07 -3.42
N ASP A 65 -3.25 -1.66 -4.60
CA ASP A 65 -2.64 -2.99 -4.68
C ASP A 65 -1.26 -2.99 -4.06
N THR A 66 -0.46 -1.97 -4.37
CA THR A 66 0.90 -1.87 -3.85
C THR A 66 0.88 -1.73 -2.33
N ALA A 67 0.02 -0.85 -1.81
CA ALA A 67 -0.06 -0.63 -0.37
C ALA A 67 -0.59 -1.86 0.35
N ARG A 68 -1.55 -2.55 -0.25
CA ARG A 68 -2.09 -3.76 0.36
C ARG A 68 -1.04 -4.85 0.47
N ASN A 69 -0.28 -5.06 -0.60
CA ASN A 69 0.77 -6.07 -0.58
C ASN A 69 1.83 -5.75 0.47
N PHE A 70 2.19 -4.48 0.57
CA PHE A 70 3.12 -4.04 1.61
C PHE A 70 2.52 -4.26 3.00
N SER A 71 1.22 -3.96 3.16
CA SER A 71 0.55 -4.12 4.46
C SER A 71 0.59 -5.58 4.92
N LEU A 72 0.41 -6.51 4.00
CA LEU A 72 0.48 -7.93 4.34
C LEU A 72 1.86 -8.29 4.89
N PHE A 73 2.90 -7.79 4.24
CA PHE A 73 4.26 -8.02 4.71
C PHE A 73 4.47 -7.38 6.09
N ALA A 74 4.04 -6.14 6.25
CA ALA A 74 4.25 -5.42 7.51
C ALA A 74 3.48 -6.07 8.65
N GLN A 75 2.25 -6.52 8.39
CA GLN A 75 1.44 -7.15 9.42
C GLN A 75 2.05 -8.47 9.89
N ALA A 76 2.72 -9.19 9.00
CA ALA A 76 3.40 -10.42 9.39
C ALA A 76 4.53 -10.15 10.36
N GLU A 77 5.12 -8.96 10.30
CA GLU A 77 6.19 -8.59 11.22
C GLU A 77 5.66 -7.92 12.48
N ASP A 78 4.56 -7.19 12.35
CA ASP A 78 3.97 -6.45 13.47
C ASP A 78 2.46 -6.39 13.24
N SER A 79 1.72 -7.10 14.06
CA SER A 79 0.27 -7.22 13.89
C SER A 79 -0.48 -5.90 14.10
N SER A 80 0.21 -4.86 14.54
CA SER A 80 -0.41 -3.53 14.64
C SER A 80 -0.71 -2.92 13.28
N HIS A 81 -0.09 -3.41 12.21
CA HIS A 81 -0.38 -2.92 10.88
C HIS A 81 -1.73 -3.46 10.42
N GLU A 82 -2.51 -2.61 9.76
CA GLU A 82 -3.81 -2.99 9.21
C GLU A 82 -3.67 -3.33 7.73
N VAL A 83 -4.46 -4.30 7.29
CA VAL A 83 -4.46 -4.72 5.88
C VAL A 83 -5.85 -4.46 5.31
N PRO A 84 -5.97 -3.65 4.26
CA PRO A 84 -7.28 -3.41 3.65
C PRO A 84 -7.78 -4.67 2.93
N PRO A 85 -9.10 -4.85 2.86
CA PRO A 85 -9.65 -6.02 2.18
C PRO A 85 -9.34 -5.98 0.69
N ALA A 86 -9.17 -7.15 0.12
CA ALA A 86 -8.92 -7.26 -1.32
C ALA A 86 -10.17 -6.86 -2.11
N GLY A 87 -9.96 -6.32 -3.27
CA GLY A 87 -11.05 -6.06 -4.20
C GLY A 87 -11.84 -4.81 -3.98
N VAL A 88 -11.42 -3.98 -3.04
CA VAL A 88 -12.18 -2.75 -2.76
C VAL A 88 -12.19 -1.81 -3.94
N PHE A 89 -11.02 -1.61 -4.60
CA PHE A 89 -10.98 -0.75 -5.75
C PHE A 89 -11.18 -1.56 -6.99
N GLY A 90 -10.75 -2.52 -7.18
CA GLY A 90 -10.63 -3.19 -8.35
C GLY A 90 -11.84 -3.51 -9.09
N ARG A 91 -12.87 -3.77 -8.55
CA ARG A 91 -13.84 -4.21 -9.23
C ARG A 91 -14.75 -3.40 -9.38
N GLY A 92 -14.53 -2.48 -9.04
CA GLY A 92 -15.40 -1.56 -9.33
C GLY A 92 -16.53 -2.01 -10.03
N LYS A 93 -16.67 -2.57 -10.47
CA LYS A 93 -17.68 -2.78 -11.08
C LYS A 93 -18.19 -3.93 -10.94
N ARG A 94 -18.43 -4.41 -10.67
CA ARG A 94 -18.94 -5.36 -10.50
C ARG A 94 -19.88 -5.68 -10.14
N PRO A 95 -20.42 -5.86 -10.47
CA PRO A 95 -21.28 -6.18 -10.08
C PRO A 95 -21.68 -7.11 -9.42
N ARG A 96 -21.95 -7.47 -9.39
CA ARG A 96 -22.42 -8.23 -8.87
C ARG A 96 -22.99 -8.87 -8.72
N PRO A 97 -23.14 -9.27 -8.74
CA PRO A 97 -23.66 -9.92 -8.55
C PRO A 97 -24.05 -10.35 -7.93
N THR A 98 -24.18 -10.39 -7.92
CA THR A 98 -24.53 -10.74 -7.56
C THR A 98 -24.83 -11.17 -7.51
#